data_5f388db38b7a14d366b444dedc529040
#
_entry.id   5f388db38b7a14d366b444dedc529040
#
_cell.length_a   1.000
_cell.length_b   1.000
_cell.length_c   1.000
_cell.angle_alpha   90.00
_cell.angle_beta   90.00
_cell.angle_gamma   90.00
#
_symmetry.space_group_name_H-M   'P 1'
#
loop_
_entity.id
_entity.type
_entity.pdbx_description
1 polymer ?
#
loop_
_entity_poly.entity_id
_entity_poly.type
_entity_poly.pdbx_seq_one_letter_code
_entity_poly.pdbx_strand_id
1 'polypeptide(L)'
;MADVVIIGGGVIGCAVAAFLAEAGASVRLHEREVLGAGASGRNSGVFEHPLDTALEPLYARSLEHYAALDGFPLPAEPVGCLVLGEDPAPLRAQAAALAPRFPTVAFDDLDDADLARAEPGLAPGLHAFRMETGRPVPPAAAVRAYAARARAAGAELLEGSAARLARDGDRVTGVETAGGFEPAGAVVVAAGPWSGELGLPLPVTALWGVVAQVRLAAPPRHVLEEAGAESLVAAEPPETRLFSLITLDGTSSLGSSFDAGEPAPEAVAVELRERGARFVPALADAALGPLRRCARPLSADGRPLLGPVPGIAGLHVATGHGPWGVTLGPASAELVAAAVLDPQGALAPELDVSRVL
;
A
#
# COMPACT_ATOMS: atom_id res chain seq x y z
N MET A 1 -17.59 7.91 -26.08
CA MET A 1 -16.31 7.19 -26.06
C MET A 1 -15.56 7.77 -24.87
N ALA A 2 -15.08 6.97 -23.95
CA ALA A 2 -14.27 7.48 -22.88
C ALA A 2 -12.89 7.91 -23.41
N ASP A 3 -12.36 9.04 -22.94
CA ASP A 3 -11.01 9.46 -23.29
C ASP A 3 -9.99 8.50 -22.66
N VAL A 4 -10.27 8.09 -21.42
CA VAL A 4 -9.40 7.19 -20.65
C VAL A 4 -10.23 6.09 -19.97
N VAL A 5 -9.79 4.85 -20.13
CA VAL A 5 -10.29 3.70 -19.36
C VAL A 5 -9.23 3.25 -18.36
N ILE A 6 -9.68 2.95 -17.14
CA ILE A 6 -8.80 2.46 -16.05
C ILE A 6 -9.22 1.03 -15.71
N ILE A 7 -8.25 0.12 -15.61
CA ILE A 7 -8.47 -1.28 -15.17
C ILE A 7 -7.92 -1.44 -13.77
N GLY A 8 -8.82 -1.64 -12.79
CA GLY A 8 -8.51 -1.85 -11.38
C GLY A 8 -9.01 -0.74 -10.45
N GLY A 9 -9.86 -1.11 -9.50
CA GLY A 9 -10.53 -0.23 -8.53
C GLY A 9 -9.83 -0.18 -7.17
N GLY A 10 -8.51 -0.29 -7.12
CA GLY A 10 -7.69 -0.02 -5.94
C GLY A 10 -7.56 1.48 -5.67
N VAL A 11 -6.83 1.85 -4.60
CA VAL A 11 -6.61 3.27 -4.24
C VAL A 11 -5.99 4.05 -5.40
N ILE A 12 -5.05 3.44 -6.11
CA ILE A 12 -4.32 4.08 -7.22
C ILE A 12 -5.26 4.31 -8.40
N GLY A 13 -6.00 3.29 -8.85
CA GLY A 13 -6.96 3.45 -9.95
C GLY A 13 -8.06 4.47 -9.64
N CYS A 14 -8.59 4.49 -8.41
CA CYS A 14 -9.57 5.50 -7.98
C CYS A 14 -8.97 6.91 -7.94
N ALA A 15 -7.71 7.06 -7.51
CA ALA A 15 -7.03 8.35 -7.49
C ALA A 15 -6.70 8.85 -8.91
N VAL A 16 -6.22 7.96 -9.81
CA VAL A 16 -6.02 8.30 -11.24
C VAL A 16 -7.33 8.75 -11.86
N ALA A 17 -8.44 8.05 -11.57
CA ALA A 17 -9.77 8.43 -12.07
C ALA A 17 -10.18 9.83 -11.60
N ALA A 18 -9.91 10.15 -10.33
CA ALA A 18 -10.21 11.47 -9.77
C ALA A 18 -9.40 12.57 -10.46
N PHE A 19 -8.08 12.42 -10.54
CA PHE A 19 -7.21 13.44 -11.14
C PHE A 19 -7.48 13.66 -12.61
N LEU A 20 -7.72 12.61 -13.39
CA LEU A 20 -8.05 12.74 -14.81
C LEU A 20 -9.42 13.39 -15.03
N ALA A 21 -10.43 13.01 -14.26
CA ALA A 21 -11.77 13.60 -14.38
C ALA A 21 -11.77 15.07 -13.97
N GLU A 22 -11.04 15.45 -12.93
CA GLU A 22 -10.87 16.85 -12.53
C GLU A 22 -10.13 17.69 -13.57
N ALA A 23 -9.24 17.07 -14.34
CA ALA A 23 -8.59 17.70 -15.49
C ALA A 23 -9.50 17.78 -16.73
N GLY A 24 -10.75 17.31 -16.65
CA GLY A 24 -11.76 17.39 -17.71
C GLY A 24 -11.79 16.19 -18.67
N ALA A 25 -11.03 15.13 -18.42
CA ALA A 25 -11.11 13.91 -19.21
C ALA A 25 -12.39 13.12 -18.92
N SER A 26 -12.97 12.48 -19.93
CA SER A 26 -14.03 11.50 -19.77
C SER A 26 -13.42 10.16 -19.32
N VAL A 27 -13.69 9.76 -18.07
CA VAL A 27 -13.04 8.62 -17.43
C VAL A 27 -14.03 7.52 -17.09
N ARG A 28 -13.66 6.26 -17.42
CA ARG A 28 -14.37 5.07 -16.99
C ARG A 28 -13.39 4.12 -16.31
N LEU A 29 -13.73 3.63 -15.11
CA LEU A 29 -12.95 2.67 -14.35
C LEU A 29 -13.71 1.35 -14.25
N HIS A 30 -13.05 0.25 -14.58
CA HIS A 30 -13.55 -1.11 -14.43
C HIS A 30 -12.85 -1.80 -13.25
N GLU A 31 -13.66 -2.34 -12.33
CA GLU A 31 -13.22 -3.20 -11.24
C GLU A 31 -13.97 -4.53 -11.34
N ARG A 32 -13.23 -5.63 -11.35
CA ARG A 32 -13.80 -6.97 -11.53
C ARG A 32 -14.70 -7.45 -10.38
N GLU A 33 -14.44 -6.95 -9.17
CA GLU A 33 -15.21 -7.27 -7.96
C GLU A 33 -15.87 -6.00 -7.42
N VAL A 34 -15.46 -5.55 -6.25
CA VAL A 34 -15.86 -4.28 -5.63
C VAL A 34 -14.65 -3.38 -5.45
N LEU A 35 -14.83 -2.07 -5.39
CA LEU A 35 -13.74 -1.14 -5.16
C LEU A 35 -13.00 -1.47 -3.88
N GLY A 36 -11.67 -1.61 -3.97
CA GLY A 36 -10.82 -1.97 -2.87
C GLY A 36 -10.79 -3.47 -2.52
N ALA A 37 -11.33 -4.35 -3.34
CA ALA A 37 -11.33 -5.80 -3.11
C ALA A 37 -9.93 -6.40 -2.95
N GLY A 38 -8.91 -5.80 -3.55
CA GLY A 38 -7.51 -6.18 -3.42
C GLY A 38 -6.83 -5.62 -2.16
N ALA A 39 -5.52 -5.41 -2.24
CA ALA A 39 -4.67 -4.96 -1.14
C ALA A 39 -5.13 -3.63 -0.53
N SER A 40 -5.67 -2.72 -1.33
CA SER A 40 -6.06 -1.38 -0.90
C SER A 40 -7.16 -1.35 0.16
N GLY A 41 -8.04 -2.33 0.21
CA GLY A 41 -9.09 -2.41 1.23
C GLY A 41 -8.83 -3.46 2.32
N ARG A 42 -7.76 -4.25 2.18
CA ARG A 42 -7.46 -5.37 3.08
C ARG A 42 -6.11 -5.24 3.80
N ASN A 43 -5.46 -4.08 3.71
CA ASN A 43 -4.19 -3.78 4.37
C ASN A 43 -4.30 -3.68 5.90
N SER A 44 -3.19 -3.48 6.59
CA SER A 44 -3.13 -3.35 8.05
C SER A 44 -3.71 -2.04 8.59
N GLY A 45 -3.86 -1.02 7.75
CA GLY A 45 -4.49 0.25 8.13
C GLY A 45 -3.52 1.25 8.76
N VAL A 46 -2.39 1.49 8.10
CA VAL A 46 -1.42 2.50 8.52
C VAL A 46 -0.86 3.25 7.32
N PHE A 47 -0.61 4.53 7.50
CA PHE A 47 0.18 5.38 6.62
C PHE A 47 1.53 5.60 7.30
N GLU A 48 2.60 5.14 6.67
CA GLU A 48 3.93 5.06 7.25
C GLU A 48 5.01 5.48 6.27
N HIS A 49 6.17 5.96 6.80
CA HIS A 49 7.32 6.33 5.98
C HIS A 49 8.00 5.07 5.39
N PRO A 50 8.24 5.02 4.08
CA PRO A 50 8.73 3.81 3.40
C PRO A 50 10.22 3.52 3.61
N LEU A 51 10.98 4.42 4.26
CA LEU A 51 12.42 4.31 4.51
C LEU A 51 13.27 4.00 3.24
N ASP A 52 12.80 4.50 2.10
CA ASP A 52 13.53 4.50 0.83
C ASP A 52 13.63 5.94 0.31
N THR A 53 14.84 6.44 0.10
CA THR A 53 15.09 7.82 -0.34
C THR A 53 14.50 8.14 -1.71
N ALA A 54 14.38 7.16 -2.60
CA ALA A 54 13.71 7.33 -3.90
C ALA A 54 12.19 7.49 -3.77
N LEU A 55 11.60 7.02 -2.66
CA LEU A 55 10.16 7.07 -2.39
C LEU A 55 9.74 8.24 -1.50
N GLU A 56 10.69 8.95 -0.85
CA GLU A 56 10.38 10.11 0.00
C GLU A 56 9.56 11.20 -0.72
N PRO A 57 9.85 11.58 -1.98
CA PRO A 57 9.02 12.56 -2.68
C PRO A 57 7.57 12.11 -2.87
N LEU A 58 7.35 10.82 -3.16
CA LEU A 58 6.00 10.25 -3.26
C LEU A 58 5.29 10.22 -1.90
N TYR A 59 6.02 9.88 -0.84
CA TYR A 59 5.50 9.89 0.53
C TYR A 59 5.04 11.29 0.94
N ALA A 60 5.91 12.29 0.80
CA ALA A 60 5.59 13.68 1.15
C ALA A 60 4.39 14.20 0.34
N ARG A 61 4.38 13.96 -0.98
CA ARG A 61 3.30 14.40 -1.84
C ARG A 61 1.97 13.67 -1.55
N SER A 62 2.03 12.37 -1.22
CA SER A 62 0.84 11.62 -0.81
C SER A 62 0.27 12.10 0.51
N LEU A 63 1.12 12.50 1.46
CA LEU A 63 0.70 13.10 2.72
C LEU A 63 -0.10 14.39 2.48
N GLU A 64 0.37 15.27 1.58
CA GLU A 64 -0.34 16.48 1.18
C GLU A 64 -1.72 16.14 0.55
N HIS A 65 -1.75 15.19 -0.36
CA HIS A 65 -3.00 14.75 -1.00
C HIS A 65 -4.00 14.21 0.02
N TYR A 66 -3.55 13.39 0.97
CA TYR A 66 -4.44 12.84 2.00
C TYR A 66 -4.91 13.89 3.00
N ALA A 67 -4.06 14.85 3.35
CA ALA A 67 -4.44 15.97 4.22
C ALA A 67 -5.52 16.87 3.58
N ALA A 68 -5.54 16.95 2.25
CA ALA A 68 -6.53 17.71 1.47
C ALA A 68 -7.72 16.87 1.00
N LEU A 69 -7.76 15.56 1.30
CA LEU A 69 -8.77 14.64 0.78
C LEU A 69 -9.99 14.57 1.68
N ASP A 70 -11.09 15.12 1.25
CA ASP A 70 -12.36 15.06 1.97
C ASP A 70 -12.78 13.60 2.25
N GLY A 71 -13.22 13.36 3.49
CA GLY A 71 -13.69 12.04 3.93
C GLY A 71 -12.58 11.02 4.19
N PHE A 72 -11.30 11.40 4.10
CA PHE A 72 -10.18 10.56 4.54
C PHE A 72 -9.70 10.98 5.93
N PRO A 73 -9.80 10.09 6.95
CA PRO A 73 -9.51 10.44 8.34
C PRO A 73 -8.00 10.29 8.64
N LEU A 74 -7.15 11.10 7.99
CA LEU A 74 -5.72 11.10 8.27
C LEU A 74 -5.47 11.79 9.63
N PRO A 75 -4.83 11.12 10.61
CA PRO A 75 -4.37 11.79 11.83
C PRO A 75 -3.37 12.92 11.50
N ALA A 76 -3.55 14.10 12.12
CA ALA A 76 -2.66 15.24 11.91
C ALA A 76 -1.22 14.92 12.31
N GLU A 77 -1.05 14.24 13.45
CA GLU A 77 0.25 13.82 13.96
C GLU A 77 0.39 12.28 13.86
N PRO A 78 1.60 11.75 13.62
CA PRO A 78 1.85 10.33 13.73
C PRO A 78 1.75 9.88 15.19
N VAL A 79 1.32 8.64 15.42
CA VAL A 79 1.32 8.06 16.77
C VAL A 79 2.72 7.58 17.20
N GLY A 80 3.65 7.51 16.27
CA GLY A 80 4.96 6.90 16.43
C GLY A 80 4.95 5.41 16.12
N CYS A 81 6.02 4.91 15.52
CA CYS A 81 6.27 3.49 15.31
C CYS A 81 7.40 3.03 16.25
N LEU A 82 7.13 2.04 17.08
CA LEU A 82 8.14 1.38 17.92
C LEU A 82 8.65 0.13 17.22
N VAL A 83 9.92 0.15 16.85
CA VAL A 83 10.63 -1.02 16.34
C VAL A 83 11.21 -1.80 17.52
N LEU A 84 10.71 -3.00 17.74
CA LEU A 84 10.91 -3.81 18.93
C LEU A 84 11.90 -4.96 18.70
N GLY A 85 12.70 -5.28 19.71
CA GLY A 85 13.59 -6.43 19.70
C GLY A 85 14.06 -6.81 21.11
N GLU A 86 14.63 -7.99 21.24
CA GLU A 86 15.17 -8.51 22.51
C GLU A 86 16.63 -8.06 22.75
N ASP A 87 17.34 -7.67 21.70
CA ASP A 87 18.73 -7.19 21.76
C ASP A 87 18.78 -5.70 21.35
N PRO A 88 19.26 -4.81 22.24
CA PRO A 88 19.35 -3.38 21.94
C PRO A 88 20.44 -3.04 20.92
N ALA A 89 21.47 -3.88 20.74
CA ALA A 89 22.61 -3.54 19.88
C ALA A 89 22.23 -3.45 18.40
N PRO A 90 21.53 -4.45 17.80
CA PRO A 90 21.02 -4.32 16.41
C PRO A 90 20.05 -3.17 16.24
N LEU A 91 19.15 -2.92 17.20
CA LEU A 91 18.18 -1.83 17.14
C LEU A 91 18.87 -0.47 17.06
N ARG A 92 19.87 -0.23 17.93
CA ARG A 92 20.65 1.02 17.91
C ARG A 92 21.46 1.18 16.63
N ALA A 93 22.04 0.09 16.13
CA ALA A 93 22.76 0.11 14.86
C ALA A 93 21.84 0.46 13.70
N GLN A 94 20.63 -0.09 13.69
CA GLN A 94 19.60 0.20 12.69
C GLN A 94 19.15 1.67 12.75
N ALA A 95 18.77 2.17 13.93
CA ALA A 95 18.38 3.57 14.10
C ALA A 95 19.50 4.54 13.68
N ALA A 96 20.75 4.25 14.08
CA ALA A 96 21.92 5.04 13.69
C ALA A 96 22.20 5.03 12.18
N ALA A 97 21.86 3.95 11.48
CA ALA A 97 21.99 3.84 10.03
C ALA A 97 20.86 4.58 9.28
N LEU A 98 19.65 4.60 9.84
CA LEU A 98 18.48 5.23 9.21
C LEU A 98 18.43 6.75 9.43
N ALA A 99 18.69 7.23 10.65
CA ALA A 99 18.55 8.63 11.02
C ALA A 99 19.25 9.62 10.08
N PRO A 100 20.51 9.42 9.65
CA PRO A 100 21.16 10.34 8.72
C PRO A 100 20.60 10.29 7.28
N ARG A 101 19.93 9.20 6.92
CA ARG A 101 19.32 9.02 5.59
C ARG A 101 17.94 9.68 5.50
N PHE A 102 17.23 9.77 6.62
CA PHE A 102 15.86 10.29 6.70
C PHE A 102 15.75 11.40 7.75
N PRO A 103 16.35 12.58 7.48
CA PRO A 103 16.40 13.68 8.46
C PRO A 103 15.04 14.29 8.77
N THR A 104 14.01 13.97 7.98
CA THR A 104 12.62 14.39 8.20
C THR A 104 11.87 13.49 9.18
N VAL A 105 12.44 12.34 9.54
CA VAL A 105 11.89 11.40 10.52
C VAL A 105 12.74 11.45 11.79
N ALA A 106 12.16 11.78 12.92
CA ALA A 106 12.86 11.71 14.20
C ALA A 106 13.01 10.24 14.63
N PHE A 107 14.20 9.92 15.19
CA PHE A 107 14.53 8.61 15.73
C PHE A 107 14.96 8.77 17.18
N ASP A 108 14.24 8.15 18.11
CA ASP A 108 14.50 8.22 19.55
C ASP A 108 14.85 6.81 20.07
N ASP A 109 15.99 6.66 20.73
CA ASP A 109 16.31 5.44 21.51
C ASP A 109 15.54 5.51 22.83
N LEU A 110 14.75 4.49 23.14
CA LEU A 110 13.96 4.44 24.37
C LEU A 110 14.67 3.54 25.37
N ASP A 111 14.91 4.07 26.58
CA ASP A 111 15.31 3.23 27.68
C ASP A 111 14.15 2.37 28.22
N ASP A 112 14.46 1.36 29.04
CA ASP A 112 13.46 0.41 29.55
C ASP A 112 12.33 1.10 30.33
N ALA A 113 12.63 2.21 31.02
CA ALA A 113 11.64 2.96 31.78
C ALA A 113 10.74 3.82 30.86
N ASP A 114 11.31 4.40 29.81
CA ASP A 114 10.57 5.15 28.81
C ASP A 114 9.65 4.23 28.02
N LEU A 115 10.16 3.05 27.60
CA LEU A 115 9.37 2.05 26.88
C LEU A 115 8.21 1.52 27.74
N ALA A 116 8.46 1.19 29.01
CA ALA A 116 7.43 0.72 29.93
C ALA A 116 6.36 1.79 30.24
N ARG A 117 6.73 3.07 30.20
CA ARG A 117 5.76 4.19 30.33
C ARG A 117 4.97 4.41 29.06
N ALA A 118 5.62 4.30 27.89
CA ALA A 118 4.98 4.48 26.61
C ALA A 118 3.97 3.37 26.33
N GLU A 119 4.38 2.12 26.54
CA GLU A 119 3.58 0.92 26.26
C GLU A 119 3.66 -0.11 27.41
N PRO A 120 2.88 0.08 28.49
CA PRO A 120 2.95 -0.79 29.65
C PRO A 120 2.46 -2.22 29.40
N GLY A 121 1.85 -2.50 28.25
CA GLY A 121 1.38 -3.82 27.82
C GLY A 121 2.44 -4.69 27.13
N LEU A 122 3.65 -4.18 26.94
CA LEU A 122 4.74 -4.92 26.32
C LEU A 122 5.35 -5.96 27.29
N ALA A 123 5.92 -7.01 26.73
CA ALA A 123 6.67 -8.01 27.49
C ALA A 123 7.93 -7.37 28.12
N PRO A 124 8.32 -7.81 29.33
CA PRO A 124 9.55 -7.32 29.95
C PRO A 124 10.78 -7.77 29.16
N GLY A 125 11.85 -6.96 29.20
CA GLY A 125 13.11 -7.26 28.52
C GLY A 125 13.13 -6.95 27.02
N LEU A 126 12.11 -6.27 26.50
CA LEU A 126 12.14 -5.72 25.17
C LEU A 126 12.83 -4.36 25.16
N HIS A 127 13.49 -4.06 24.05
CA HIS A 127 14.09 -2.78 23.72
C HIS A 127 13.42 -2.21 22.47
N ALA A 128 13.49 -0.90 22.29
CA ALA A 128 12.91 -0.22 21.13
C ALA A 128 13.69 1.02 20.74
N PHE A 129 13.61 1.37 19.45
CA PHE A 129 13.69 2.77 19.04
C PHE A 129 12.34 3.20 18.47
N ARG A 130 12.03 4.49 18.64
CA ARG A 130 10.83 5.11 18.11
C ARG A 130 11.17 5.87 16.84
N MET A 131 10.33 5.73 15.82
CA MET A 131 10.31 6.58 14.64
C MET A 131 9.08 7.49 14.67
N GLU A 132 9.24 8.76 14.31
CA GLU A 132 8.14 9.72 14.18
C GLU A 132 7.36 9.50 12.88
N THR A 133 6.73 8.33 12.77
CA THR A 133 5.90 7.89 11.65
C THR A 133 4.71 7.07 12.17
N GLY A 134 3.88 6.54 11.29
CA GLY A 134 2.74 5.71 11.66
C GLY A 134 1.49 6.55 11.96
N ARG A 135 0.57 6.62 11.00
CA ARG A 135 -0.77 7.21 11.14
C ARG A 135 -1.80 6.13 10.89
N PRO A 136 -2.42 5.55 11.93
CA PRO A 136 -3.47 4.55 11.77
C PRO A 136 -4.67 5.12 11.01
N VAL A 137 -5.14 4.37 10.00
CA VAL A 137 -6.28 4.75 9.15
C VAL A 137 -7.15 3.52 8.87
N PRO A 138 -8.47 3.68 8.65
CA PRO A 138 -9.30 2.54 8.27
C PRO A 138 -8.86 1.97 6.92
N PRO A 139 -8.63 0.66 6.77
CA PRO A 139 -8.02 0.07 5.57
C PRO A 139 -8.61 0.50 4.23
N ALA A 140 -9.94 0.56 4.11
CA ALA A 140 -10.60 0.92 2.86
C ALA A 140 -10.90 2.43 2.71
N ALA A 141 -10.48 3.28 3.67
CA ALA A 141 -10.88 4.70 3.68
C ALA A 141 -10.36 5.46 2.46
N ALA A 142 -9.10 5.23 2.08
CA ALA A 142 -8.48 5.88 0.93
C ALA A 142 -9.23 5.57 -0.38
N VAL A 143 -9.59 4.30 -0.59
CA VAL A 143 -10.36 3.89 -1.77
C VAL A 143 -11.72 4.60 -1.81
N ARG A 144 -12.44 4.59 -0.68
CA ARG A 144 -13.76 5.25 -0.60
C ARG A 144 -13.68 6.74 -0.89
N ALA A 145 -12.71 7.43 -0.30
CA ALA A 145 -12.55 8.87 -0.47
C ALA A 145 -12.19 9.23 -1.92
N TYR A 146 -11.22 8.53 -2.55
CA TYR A 146 -10.87 8.76 -3.95
C TYR A 146 -11.99 8.35 -4.91
N ALA A 147 -12.71 7.26 -4.65
CA ALA A 147 -13.87 6.88 -5.45
C ALA A 147 -14.99 7.93 -5.39
N ALA A 148 -15.25 8.50 -4.21
CA ALA A 148 -16.21 9.59 -4.05
C ALA A 148 -15.76 10.85 -4.83
N ARG A 149 -14.47 11.23 -4.72
CA ARG A 149 -13.87 12.35 -5.44
C ARG A 149 -13.93 12.15 -6.96
N ALA A 150 -13.61 10.96 -7.46
CA ALA A 150 -13.69 10.62 -8.87
C ALA A 150 -15.13 10.74 -9.40
N ARG A 151 -16.12 10.20 -8.67
CA ARG A 151 -17.53 10.31 -9.04
C ARG A 151 -18.02 11.77 -9.03
N ALA A 152 -17.60 12.55 -8.03
CA ALA A 152 -17.94 13.98 -7.96
C ALA A 152 -17.38 14.78 -9.15
N ALA A 153 -16.22 14.36 -9.68
CA ALA A 153 -15.62 14.93 -10.89
C ALA A 153 -16.21 14.37 -12.20
N GLY A 154 -17.17 13.42 -12.14
CA GLY A 154 -17.85 12.88 -13.32
C GLY A 154 -17.29 11.56 -13.85
N ALA A 155 -16.33 10.91 -13.17
CA ALA A 155 -15.86 9.59 -13.57
C ALA A 155 -16.93 8.51 -13.33
N GLU A 156 -17.05 7.57 -14.26
CA GLU A 156 -17.89 6.38 -14.13
C GLU A 156 -17.08 5.23 -13.54
N LEU A 157 -17.46 4.72 -12.37
CA LEU A 157 -16.81 3.61 -11.68
C LEU A 157 -17.72 2.39 -11.69
N LEU A 158 -17.29 1.34 -12.41
CA LEU A 158 -18.06 0.11 -12.68
C LEU A 158 -17.51 -1.05 -11.86
N GLU A 159 -18.24 -1.47 -10.85
CA GLU A 159 -17.96 -2.66 -10.05
C GLU A 159 -18.56 -3.92 -10.69
N GLY A 160 -17.99 -5.11 -10.41
CA GLY A 160 -18.40 -6.35 -11.04
C GLY A 160 -18.11 -6.39 -12.54
N SER A 161 -17.22 -5.53 -13.02
CA SER A 161 -16.89 -5.33 -14.42
C SER A 161 -15.43 -5.67 -14.71
N ALA A 162 -15.17 -6.92 -15.08
CA ALA A 162 -13.84 -7.33 -15.55
C ALA A 162 -13.56 -6.77 -16.93
N ALA A 163 -12.39 -6.17 -17.12
CA ALA A 163 -11.94 -5.63 -18.39
C ALA A 163 -10.60 -6.26 -18.82
N ARG A 164 -10.42 -6.45 -20.12
CA ARG A 164 -9.18 -6.90 -20.75
C ARG A 164 -8.69 -5.85 -21.73
N LEU A 165 -7.39 -5.73 -21.86
CA LEU A 165 -6.78 -4.77 -22.78
C LEU A 165 -7.06 -5.17 -24.24
N ALA A 166 -7.55 -4.22 -25.05
CA ALA A 166 -7.72 -4.36 -26.48
C ALA A 166 -6.65 -3.53 -27.22
N ARG A 167 -5.96 -4.15 -28.18
CA ARG A 167 -4.86 -3.52 -28.94
C ARG A 167 -4.97 -3.83 -30.43
N ASP A 168 -4.47 -2.91 -31.24
CA ASP A 168 -4.17 -3.12 -32.64
C ASP A 168 -2.66 -2.81 -32.85
N GLY A 169 -1.87 -3.85 -33.05
CA GLY A 169 -0.42 -3.76 -33.12
C GLY A 169 0.20 -3.17 -31.84
N ASP A 170 0.87 -2.05 -32.00
CA ASP A 170 1.57 -1.29 -30.97
C ASP A 170 0.72 -0.14 -30.35
N ARG A 171 -0.59 -0.17 -30.52
CA ARG A 171 -1.52 0.83 -30.01
C ARG A 171 -2.66 0.20 -29.21
N VAL A 172 -2.98 0.79 -28.08
CA VAL A 172 -4.23 0.51 -27.35
C VAL A 172 -5.40 1.09 -28.13
N THR A 173 -6.47 0.30 -28.26
CA THR A 173 -7.73 0.74 -28.90
C THR A 173 -8.88 0.88 -27.89
N GLY A 174 -8.74 0.27 -26.71
CA GLY A 174 -9.76 0.28 -25.67
C GLY A 174 -9.66 -0.95 -24.76
N VAL A 175 -10.81 -1.41 -24.29
CA VAL A 175 -10.93 -2.62 -23.47
C VAL A 175 -12.05 -3.53 -23.96
N GLU A 176 -11.96 -4.80 -23.63
CA GLU A 176 -13.03 -5.78 -23.81
C GLU A 176 -13.64 -6.12 -22.44
N THR A 177 -14.95 -6.07 -22.34
CA THR A 177 -15.74 -6.39 -21.14
C THR A 177 -16.82 -7.41 -21.50
N ALA A 178 -17.56 -7.89 -20.51
CA ALA A 178 -18.74 -8.72 -20.75
C ALA A 178 -19.82 -7.99 -21.58
N GLY A 179 -19.82 -6.65 -21.58
CA GLY A 179 -20.71 -5.81 -22.38
C GLY A 179 -20.24 -5.59 -23.82
N GLY A 180 -19.06 -6.12 -24.18
CA GLY A 180 -18.43 -5.96 -25.48
C GLY A 180 -17.22 -5.04 -25.48
N PHE A 181 -16.79 -4.63 -26.68
CA PHE A 181 -15.65 -3.73 -26.87
C PHE A 181 -16.02 -2.27 -26.51
N GLU A 182 -15.19 -1.66 -25.71
CA GLU A 182 -15.27 -0.25 -25.34
C GLU A 182 -14.03 0.50 -25.85
N PRO A 183 -14.18 1.41 -26.83
CA PRO A 183 -13.06 2.19 -27.36
C PRO A 183 -12.59 3.22 -26.35
N ALA A 184 -11.27 3.45 -26.28
CA ALA A 184 -10.63 4.45 -25.46
C ALA A 184 -9.42 5.08 -26.16
N GLY A 185 -9.15 6.35 -25.86
CA GLY A 185 -7.94 7.05 -26.33
C GLY A 185 -6.68 6.59 -25.60
N ALA A 186 -6.81 6.28 -24.29
CA ALA A 186 -5.77 5.70 -23.47
C ALA A 186 -6.35 4.69 -22.46
N VAL A 187 -5.50 3.75 -22.02
CA VAL A 187 -5.84 2.81 -20.95
C VAL A 187 -4.76 2.87 -19.86
N VAL A 188 -5.19 2.95 -18.60
CA VAL A 188 -4.33 2.85 -17.43
C VAL A 188 -4.56 1.51 -16.74
N VAL A 189 -3.52 0.71 -16.62
CA VAL A 189 -3.55 -0.56 -15.87
C VAL A 189 -3.10 -0.33 -14.44
N ALA A 190 -4.04 -0.40 -13.48
CA ALA A 190 -3.85 -0.27 -12.04
C ALA A 190 -4.37 -1.53 -11.30
N ALA A 191 -4.19 -2.70 -11.91
CA ALA A 191 -4.76 -3.98 -11.48
C ALA A 191 -3.93 -4.69 -10.38
N GLY A 192 -3.02 -3.96 -9.71
CA GLY A 192 -2.18 -4.52 -8.64
C GLY A 192 -1.34 -5.70 -9.12
N PRO A 193 -1.28 -6.83 -8.38
CA PRO A 193 -0.45 -7.97 -8.77
C PRO A 193 -0.92 -8.67 -10.03
N TRP A 194 -2.16 -8.42 -10.48
CA TRP A 194 -2.73 -9.00 -11.70
C TRP A 194 -2.44 -8.17 -12.96
N SER A 195 -1.66 -7.09 -12.85
CA SER A 195 -1.33 -6.23 -13.99
C SER A 195 -0.61 -6.98 -15.13
N GLY A 196 0.25 -7.96 -14.79
CA GLY A 196 0.91 -8.82 -15.77
C GLY A 196 -0.03 -9.79 -16.50
N GLU A 197 -1.16 -10.17 -15.91
CA GLU A 197 -2.16 -11.06 -16.51
C GLU A 197 -2.90 -10.42 -17.70
N LEU A 198 -2.78 -9.11 -17.86
CA LEU A 198 -3.35 -8.38 -18.99
C LEU A 198 -2.50 -8.42 -20.26
N GLY A 199 -1.56 -9.36 -20.35
CA GLY A 199 -0.68 -9.57 -21.51
C GLY A 199 0.47 -8.56 -21.56
N LEU A 200 0.88 -8.04 -20.41
CA LEU A 200 2.01 -7.14 -20.26
C LEU A 200 3.18 -7.87 -19.59
N PRO A 201 4.41 -7.75 -20.08
CA PRO A 201 5.59 -8.41 -19.51
C PRO A 201 6.09 -7.65 -18.24
N LEU A 202 5.19 -7.33 -17.33
CA LEU A 202 5.52 -6.61 -16.11
C LEU A 202 6.05 -7.58 -15.04
N PRO A 203 7.25 -7.35 -14.49
CA PRO A 203 7.83 -8.17 -13.43
C PRO A 203 7.20 -7.82 -12.07
N VAL A 204 5.90 -8.10 -11.94
CA VAL A 204 5.14 -7.89 -10.70
C VAL A 204 4.63 -9.23 -10.20
N THR A 205 4.94 -9.55 -8.96
CA THR A 205 4.50 -10.77 -8.30
C THR A 205 3.50 -10.48 -7.18
N ALA A 206 2.69 -11.47 -6.84
CA ALA A 206 1.78 -11.39 -5.72
C ALA A 206 2.53 -11.77 -4.43
N LEU A 207 2.74 -10.79 -3.54
CA LEU A 207 3.23 -11.04 -2.19
C LEU A 207 2.04 -11.07 -1.23
N TRP A 208 1.63 -12.27 -0.86
CA TRP A 208 0.44 -12.46 -0.03
C TRP A 208 0.68 -12.07 1.43
N GLY A 209 -0.35 -11.56 2.07
CA GLY A 209 -0.33 -11.21 3.48
C GLY A 209 -1.66 -11.45 4.15
N VAL A 210 -1.59 -11.82 5.43
CA VAL A 210 -2.74 -11.99 6.32
C VAL A 210 -2.67 -10.96 7.43
N VAL A 211 -3.81 -10.39 7.76
CA VAL A 211 -4.03 -9.50 8.91
C VAL A 211 -5.21 -10.04 9.70
N ALA A 212 -5.03 -10.26 11.00
CA ALA A 212 -6.10 -10.61 11.91
C ALA A 212 -6.55 -9.39 12.73
N GLN A 213 -7.84 -9.22 12.95
CA GLN A 213 -8.32 -8.26 13.94
C GLN A 213 -8.29 -8.85 15.33
N VAL A 214 -7.86 -8.07 16.31
CA VAL A 214 -7.90 -8.43 17.72
C VAL A 214 -8.42 -7.25 18.54
N ARG A 215 -8.97 -7.53 19.72
CA ARG A 215 -9.33 -6.53 20.71
C ARG A 215 -8.62 -6.84 22.00
N LEU A 216 -7.86 -5.89 22.50
CA LEU A 216 -7.14 -5.96 23.77
C LEU A 216 -7.81 -5.05 24.78
N ALA A 217 -7.76 -5.41 26.06
CA ALA A 217 -8.32 -4.59 27.14
C ALA A 217 -7.55 -3.25 27.28
N ALA A 218 -6.25 -3.28 26.99
CA ALA A 218 -5.38 -2.11 26.94
C ALA A 218 -4.57 -2.19 25.62
N PRO A 219 -5.12 -1.71 24.50
CA PRO A 219 -4.41 -1.76 23.22
C PRO A 219 -3.25 -0.75 23.19
N PRO A 220 -2.17 -1.05 22.46
CA PRO A 220 -1.06 -0.13 22.27
C PRO A 220 -1.50 1.20 21.64
N ARG A 221 -0.78 2.26 21.97
CA ARG A 221 -0.99 3.61 21.42
C ARG A 221 -0.16 3.86 20.18
N HIS A 222 1.05 3.28 20.14
CA HIS A 222 1.97 3.36 19.02
C HIS A 222 1.68 2.24 18.02
N VAL A 223 2.14 2.41 16.80
CA VAL A 223 2.37 1.28 15.88
C VAL A 223 3.51 0.46 16.45
N LEU A 224 3.33 -0.85 16.55
CA LEU A 224 4.37 -1.76 17.02
C LEU A 224 4.84 -2.62 15.85
N GLU A 225 6.14 -2.70 15.64
CA GLU A 225 6.75 -3.55 14.63
C GLU A 225 7.94 -4.31 15.20
N GLU A 226 8.11 -5.53 14.78
CA GLU A 226 9.32 -6.30 15.06
C GLU A 226 10.46 -5.84 14.15
N ALA A 227 11.67 -5.74 14.70
CA ALA A 227 12.87 -5.43 13.92
C ALA A 227 13.07 -6.40 12.75
N GLY A 228 13.46 -5.86 11.60
CA GLY A 228 13.67 -6.63 10.36
C GLY A 228 12.50 -6.55 9.36
N ALA A 229 11.38 -5.91 9.71
CA ALA A 229 10.25 -5.72 8.80
C ALA A 229 10.64 -4.90 7.55
N GLU A 230 11.54 -3.94 7.69
CA GLU A 230 12.04 -3.07 6.62
C GLU A 230 12.94 -3.78 5.61
N SER A 231 13.54 -4.91 5.97
CA SER A 231 14.47 -5.65 5.08
C SER A 231 13.79 -6.58 4.09
N LEU A 232 12.48 -6.76 4.20
CA LEU A 232 11.71 -7.75 3.41
C LEU A 232 11.37 -7.31 1.98
N VAL A 233 11.71 -6.08 1.59
CA VAL A 233 11.33 -5.54 0.28
C VAL A 233 12.30 -5.94 -0.84
N ALA A 234 13.47 -6.52 -0.54
CA ALA A 234 14.58 -6.65 -1.49
C ALA A 234 14.91 -8.07 -1.97
N ALA A 235 14.23 -9.13 -1.51
CA ALA A 235 14.52 -10.51 -1.94
C ALA A 235 13.23 -11.31 -2.11
N GLU A 236 13.28 -12.43 -2.89
CA GLU A 236 12.19 -13.43 -2.85
C GLU A 236 11.95 -13.81 -1.39
N PRO A 237 10.83 -13.40 -0.78
CA PRO A 237 10.64 -13.62 0.63
C PRO A 237 10.41 -15.12 0.83
N PRO A 238 11.19 -15.78 1.69
CA PRO A 238 10.73 -17.02 2.28
C PRO A 238 9.41 -16.74 3.00
N GLU A 239 8.59 -17.75 3.21
CA GLU A 239 7.42 -17.66 4.08
C GLU A 239 7.84 -17.03 5.41
N THR A 240 7.48 -15.74 5.59
CA THR A 240 7.96 -14.95 6.72
C THR A 240 6.79 -14.46 7.53
N ARG A 241 6.95 -14.55 8.85
CA ARG A 241 6.02 -14.01 9.84
C ARG A 241 6.77 -12.99 10.66
N LEU A 242 6.27 -11.75 10.70
CA LEU A 242 6.78 -10.69 11.57
C LEU A 242 5.63 -10.14 12.41
N PHE A 243 5.98 -9.69 13.60
CA PHE A 243 4.99 -9.02 14.43
C PHE A 243 4.80 -7.58 13.97
N SER A 244 3.55 -7.20 13.76
CA SER A 244 3.11 -5.80 13.70
C SER A 244 1.73 -5.67 14.34
N LEU A 245 1.49 -4.55 15.02
CA LEU A 245 0.21 -4.28 15.69
C LEU A 245 -0.15 -2.81 15.53
N ILE A 246 -1.23 -2.54 14.81
CA ILE A 246 -1.74 -1.20 14.53
C ILE A 246 -3.11 -1.06 15.16
N THR A 247 -3.27 -0.12 16.08
CA THR A 247 -4.56 0.11 16.77
C THR A 247 -5.26 1.33 16.21
N LEU A 248 -6.55 1.15 15.88
CA LEU A 248 -7.46 2.22 15.51
C LEU A 248 -8.82 1.96 16.18
N ASP A 249 -9.35 2.96 16.88
CA ASP A 249 -10.67 2.91 17.55
C ASP A 249 -10.87 1.65 18.42
N GLY A 250 -9.84 1.30 19.21
CA GLY A 250 -9.88 0.15 20.13
C GLY A 250 -9.86 -1.24 19.46
N THR A 251 -9.63 -1.30 18.15
CA THR A 251 -9.43 -2.55 17.41
C THR A 251 -8.03 -2.54 16.81
N SER A 252 -7.29 -3.62 17.02
CA SER A 252 -5.93 -3.74 16.50
C SER A 252 -5.88 -4.68 15.30
N SER A 253 -5.11 -4.29 14.29
CA SER A 253 -4.71 -5.12 13.16
C SER A 253 -3.41 -5.81 13.52
N LEU A 254 -3.45 -7.12 13.70
CA LEU A 254 -2.29 -7.98 13.96
C LEU A 254 -1.78 -8.54 12.63
N GLY A 255 -0.56 -8.27 12.31
CA GLY A 255 0.20 -8.71 11.13
C GLY A 255 1.64 -8.98 11.50
N SER A 256 2.50 -9.16 10.55
CA SER A 256 2.31 -9.26 9.12
C SER A 256 2.82 -10.60 8.62
N SER A 257 2.20 -11.13 7.57
CA SER A 257 2.78 -12.27 6.86
C SER A 257 3.21 -11.87 5.44
N PHE A 258 4.18 -12.64 4.90
CA PHE A 258 4.77 -12.46 3.57
C PHE A 258 4.93 -13.82 2.94
N ASP A 259 4.02 -14.17 2.04
CA ASP A 259 3.92 -15.49 1.42
C ASP A 259 3.97 -15.35 -0.11
N ALA A 260 4.77 -16.19 -0.78
CA ALA A 260 4.83 -16.24 -2.24
C ALA A 260 3.55 -16.84 -2.85
N GLY A 261 2.90 -17.75 -2.14
CA GLY A 261 1.63 -18.35 -2.52
C GLY A 261 0.47 -17.85 -1.64
N GLU A 262 -0.76 -18.08 -2.10
CA GLU A 262 -1.95 -17.71 -1.35
C GLU A 262 -2.10 -18.58 -0.08
N PRO A 263 -1.96 -18.00 1.14
CA PRO A 263 -1.94 -18.76 2.38
C PRO A 263 -3.36 -19.10 2.89
N ALA A 264 -3.43 -20.09 3.78
CA ALA A 264 -4.62 -20.37 4.60
C ALA A 264 -4.67 -19.33 5.75
N PRO A 265 -5.60 -18.37 5.73
CA PRO A 265 -5.55 -17.22 6.64
C PRO A 265 -5.72 -17.59 8.10
N GLU A 266 -6.46 -18.66 8.42
CA GLU A 266 -6.72 -19.10 9.79
C GLU A 266 -5.43 -19.65 10.45
N ALA A 267 -4.67 -20.46 9.73
CA ALA A 267 -3.40 -20.99 10.22
C ALA A 267 -2.38 -19.85 10.46
N VAL A 268 -2.23 -18.96 9.47
CA VAL A 268 -1.32 -17.82 9.57
C VAL A 268 -1.71 -16.89 10.72
N ALA A 269 -3.00 -16.65 10.94
CA ALA A 269 -3.46 -15.79 12.03
C ALA A 269 -3.09 -16.37 13.42
N VAL A 270 -3.11 -17.69 13.58
CA VAL A 270 -2.63 -18.35 14.81
C VAL A 270 -1.13 -18.13 15.00
N GLU A 271 -0.34 -18.35 13.95
CA GLU A 271 1.13 -18.11 13.98
C GLU A 271 1.46 -16.65 14.33
N LEU A 272 0.74 -15.70 13.75
CA LEU A 272 0.91 -14.26 14.05
C LEU A 272 0.55 -13.95 15.51
N ARG A 273 -0.50 -14.54 16.05
CA ARG A 273 -0.89 -14.37 17.46
C ARG A 273 0.16 -14.94 18.40
N GLU A 274 0.65 -16.16 18.13
CA GLU A 274 1.71 -16.79 18.94
C GLU A 274 3.00 -15.96 18.89
N ARG A 275 3.40 -15.47 17.71
CA ARG A 275 4.54 -14.59 17.58
C ARG A 275 4.32 -13.27 18.31
N GLY A 276 3.17 -12.64 18.12
CA GLY A 276 2.82 -11.37 18.75
C GLY A 276 2.77 -11.43 20.27
N ALA A 277 2.41 -12.59 20.85
CA ALA A 277 2.38 -12.80 22.29
C ALA A 277 3.78 -12.68 22.96
N ARG A 278 4.85 -12.84 22.20
CA ARG A 278 6.23 -12.58 22.68
C ARG A 278 6.46 -11.10 22.95
N PHE A 279 5.80 -10.22 22.22
CA PHE A 279 5.90 -8.77 22.33
C PHE A 279 4.79 -8.17 23.21
N VAL A 280 3.57 -8.63 23.03
CA VAL A 280 2.38 -8.20 23.77
C VAL A 280 1.72 -9.44 24.38
N PRO A 281 2.02 -9.80 25.64
CA PRO A 281 1.56 -11.06 26.26
C PRO A 281 0.04 -11.26 26.23
N ALA A 282 -0.73 -10.15 26.27
CA ALA A 282 -2.20 -10.19 26.18
C ALA A 282 -2.73 -10.78 24.85
N LEU A 283 -1.89 -10.91 23.82
CA LEU A 283 -2.27 -11.57 22.56
C LEU A 283 -2.40 -13.09 22.70
N ALA A 284 -1.74 -13.73 23.67
CA ALA A 284 -1.82 -15.19 23.86
C ALA A 284 -3.27 -15.70 23.96
N ASP A 285 -4.10 -14.97 24.71
CA ASP A 285 -5.50 -15.32 24.96
C ASP A 285 -6.49 -14.47 24.14
N ALA A 286 -5.98 -13.60 23.24
CA ALA A 286 -6.84 -12.74 22.44
C ALA A 286 -7.62 -13.56 21.40
N ALA A 287 -8.94 -13.33 21.36
CA ALA A 287 -9.78 -13.90 20.31
C ALA A 287 -9.41 -13.27 18.95
N LEU A 288 -9.17 -14.13 17.96
CA LEU A 288 -9.01 -13.72 16.58
C LEU A 288 -10.37 -13.34 15.99
N GLY A 289 -10.50 -12.10 15.54
CA GLY A 289 -11.67 -11.57 14.87
C GLY A 289 -11.60 -11.78 13.35
N PRO A 290 -12.25 -10.92 12.56
CA PRO A 290 -12.21 -11.00 11.10
C PRO A 290 -10.80 -11.03 10.54
N LEU A 291 -10.56 -11.93 9.59
CA LEU A 291 -9.30 -12.06 8.87
C LEU A 291 -9.36 -11.33 7.53
N ARG A 292 -8.28 -10.68 7.16
CA ARG A 292 -8.09 -10.10 5.83
C ARG A 292 -6.88 -10.75 5.18
N ARG A 293 -7.04 -11.20 3.95
CA ARG A 293 -5.99 -11.75 3.11
C ARG A 293 -5.90 -10.91 1.84
N CYS A 294 -4.72 -10.47 1.47
CA CYS A 294 -4.49 -9.71 0.25
C CYS A 294 -3.14 -10.02 -0.40
N ALA A 295 -3.09 -9.84 -1.70
CA ALA A 295 -1.87 -9.90 -2.49
C ALA A 295 -1.33 -8.48 -2.72
N ARG A 296 -0.13 -8.19 -2.22
CA ARG A 296 0.59 -6.95 -2.49
C ARG A 296 1.26 -7.07 -3.86
N PRO A 297 1.23 -6.03 -4.71
CA PRO A 297 1.93 -6.03 -6.01
C PRO A 297 3.42 -5.75 -5.79
N LEU A 298 4.26 -6.77 -5.73
CA LEU A 298 5.69 -6.61 -5.53
C LEU A 298 6.41 -6.55 -6.89
N SER A 299 7.09 -5.44 -7.18
CA SER A 299 8.05 -5.31 -8.28
C SER A 299 9.41 -5.91 -7.90
N ALA A 300 10.26 -6.18 -8.87
CA ALA A 300 11.55 -6.83 -8.62
C ALA A 300 12.50 -5.99 -7.73
N ASP A 301 12.37 -4.66 -7.76
CA ASP A 301 13.18 -3.73 -6.96
C ASP A 301 12.41 -3.10 -5.76
N GLY A 302 11.17 -3.54 -5.53
CA GLY A 302 10.30 -3.02 -4.46
C GLY A 302 9.72 -1.63 -4.70
N ARG A 303 9.99 -1.01 -5.84
CA ARG A 303 9.54 0.34 -6.20
C ARG A 303 8.38 0.33 -7.19
N PRO A 304 7.50 1.34 -7.17
CA PRO A 304 6.39 1.45 -8.10
C PRO A 304 6.84 1.44 -9.57
N LEU A 305 6.03 0.81 -10.42
CA LEU A 305 6.14 0.83 -11.88
C LEU A 305 5.07 1.78 -12.41
N LEU A 306 5.49 2.96 -12.88
CA LEU A 306 4.58 4.04 -13.28
C LEU A 306 4.83 4.47 -14.73
N GLY A 307 3.78 5.00 -15.37
CA GLY A 307 3.87 5.74 -16.61
C GLY A 307 3.59 4.96 -17.88
N PRO A 308 3.97 5.53 -19.05
CA PRO A 308 3.69 4.95 -20.35
C PRO A 308 4.49 3.65 -20.58
N VAL A 309 3.85 2.65 -21.14
CA VAL A 309 4.50 1.38 -21.49
C VAL A 309 5.24 1.54 -22.81
N PRO A 310 6.58 1.36 -22.85
CA PRO A 310 7.36 1.49 -24.08
C PRO A 310 6.83 0.58 -25.20
N GLY A 311 6.75 1.12 -26.40
CA GLY A 311 6.30 0.38 -27.58
C GLY A 311 4.79 0.14 -27.67
N ILE A 312 3.98 0.67 -26.74
CA ILE A 312 2.51 0.54 -26.80
C ILE A 312 1.86 1.92 -26.59
N ALA A 313 1.54 2.59 -27.69
CA ALA A 313 0.93 3.92 -27.64
C ALA A 313 -0.43 3.91 -26.92
N GLY A 314 -0.65 4.86 -26.03
CA GLY A 314 -1.88 5.02 -25.26
C GLY A 314 -2.01 4.08 -24.04
N LEU A 315 -0.99 3.25 -23.75
CA LEU A 315 -1.00 2.38 -22.58
C LEU A 315 -0.13 2.95 -21.45
N HIS A 316 -0.70 3.00 -20.25
CA HIS A 316 -0.02 3.41 -19.02
C HIS A 316 -0.20 2.35 -17.94
N VAL A 317 0.73 2.30 -16.99
CA VAL A 317 0.66 1.41 -15.83
C VAL A 317 0.86 2.17 -14.53
N ALA A 318 0.28 1.65 -13.44
CA ALA A 318 0.45 2.11 -12.08
C ALA A 318 0.34 0.90 -11.12
N THR A 319 1.46 0.23 -10.88
CA THR A 319 1.52 -1.03 -10.09
C THR A 319 2.86 -1.17 -9.37
N GLY A 320 3.14 -2.33 -8.77
CA GLY A 320 4.46 -2.65 -8.21
C GLY A 320 4.78 -2.02 -6.85
N HIS A 321 3.80 -1.45 -6.14
CA HIS A 321 4.01 -0.68 -4.92
C HIS A 321 4.35 -1.51 -3.67
N GLY A 322 4.34 -2.84 -3.77
CA GLY A 322 4.56 -3.71 -2.61
C GLY A 322 3.62 -3.39 -1.43
N PRO A 323 4.14 -3.23 -0.21
CA PRO A 323 3.35 -2.86 0.96
C PRO A 323 2.91 -1.39 0.98
N TRP A 324 3.48 -0.53 0.14
CA TRP A 324 3.36 0.93 0.21
C TRP A 324 2.24 1.52 -0.66
N GLY A 325 1.37 0.69 -1.24
CA GLY A 325 0.35 1.14 -2.18
C GLY A 325 -0.63 2.19 -1.62
N VAL A 326 -1.01 2.11 -0.34
CA VAL A 326 -1.83 3.16 0.30
C VAL A 326 -0.99 4.40 0.56
N THR A 327 0.21 4.23 1.09
CA THR A 327 1.12 5.33 1.43
C THR A 327 1.52 6.17 0.22
N LEU A 328 1.86 5.55 -0.92
CA LEU A 328 2.40 6.23 -2.09
C LEU A 328 1.37 6.45 -3.21
N GLY A 329 0.19 5.83 -3.07
CA GLY A 329 -0.80 5.75 -4.13
C GLY A 329 -1.26 7.09 -4.72
N PRO A 330 -1.59 8.09 -3.92
CA PRO A 330 -2.03 9.39 -4.43
C PRO A 330 -1.01 10.10 -5.30
N ALA A 331 0.24 10.19 -4.84
CA ALA A 331 1.31 10.82 -5.62
C ALA A 331 1.65 10.01 -6.88
N SER A 332 1.65 8.67 -6.78
CA SER A 332 1.81 7.80 -7.96
C SER A 332 0.69 8.02 -8.98
N ALA A 333 -0.54 8.17 -8.51
CA ALA A 333 -1.69 8.43 -9.37
C ALA A 333 -1.63 9.80 -10.04
N GLU A 334 -1.17 10.84 -9.32
CA GLU A 334 -0.95 12.18 -9.88
C GLU A 334 0.08 12.11 -11.02
N LEU A 335 1.21 11.42 -10.82
CA LEU A 335 2.24 11.26 -11.85
C LEU A 335 1.72 10.53 -13.09
N VAL A 336 0.95 9.45 -12.89
CA VAL A 336 0.38 8.70 -14.02
C VAL A 336 -0.70 9.50 -14.74
N ALA A 337 -1.54 10.23 -14.02
CA ALA A 337 -2.52 11.12 -14.63
C ALA A 337 -1.83 12.24 -15.45
N ALA A 338 -0.77 12.82 -14.93
CA ALA A 338 0.04 13.80 -15.66
C ALA A 338 0.65 13.20 -16.95
N ALA A 339 1.19 11.99 -16.88
CA ALA A 339 1.75 11.30 -18.06
C ALA A 339 0.70 10.92 -19.11
N VAL A 340 -0.56 10.68 -18.72
CA VAL A 340 -1.67 10.47 -19.65
C VAL A 340 -2.03 11.77 -20.36
N LEU A 341 -2.04 12.90 -19.64
CA LEU A 341 -2.43 14.21 -20.17
C LEU A 341 -1.31 14.88 -20.99
N ASP A 342 -0.07 14.67 -20.57
CA ASP A 342 1.14 15.15 -21.25
C ASP A 342 2.15 14.02 -21.47
N PRO A 343 2.10 13.34 -22.59
CA PRO A 343 3.03 12.23 -22.90
C PRO A 343 4.50 12.65 -23.05
N GLN A 344 4.82 13.94 -23.03
CA GLN A 344 6.21 14.46 -23.07
C GLN A 344 6.78 14.66 -21.64
N GLY A 345 5.94 14.57 -20.62
CA GLY A 345 6.38 14.65 -19.21
C GLY A 345 7.29 13.49 -18.84
N ALA A 346 8.43 13.80 -18.19
CA ALA A 346 9.36 12.78 -17.72
C ALA A 346 9.02 12.33 -16.29
N LEU A 347 9.06 11.04 -16.06
CA LEU A 347 9.04 10.45 -14.72
C LEU A 347 10.46 10.29 -14.18
N ALA A 348 10.61 10.22 -12.87
CA ALA A 348 11.87 9.86 -12.24
C ALA A 348 12.28 8.45 -12.70
N PRO A 349 13.55 8.24 -13.12
CA PRO A 349 13.97 6.96 -13.70
C PRO A 349 13.71 5.74 -12.82
N GLU A 350 13.80 5.93 -11.50
CA GLU A 350 13.54 4.89 -10.49
C GLU A 350 12.07 4.51 -10.33
N LEU A 351 11.15 5.26 -10.94
CA LEU A 351 9.71 5.01 -10.91
C LEU A 351 9.16 4.64 -12.30
N ASP A 352 9.87 5.04 -13.36
CA ASP A 352 9.45 4.79 -14.75
C ASP A 352 9.43 3.28 -15.05
N VAL A 353 8.33 2.81 -15.60
CA VAL A 353 8.16 1.40 -15.96
C VAL A 353 9.18 0.92 -16.99
N SER A 354 9.72 1.82 -17.81
CA SER A 354 10.71 1.48 -18.84
C SER A 354 12.00 0.88 -18.27
N ARG A 355 12.30 1.08 -16.98
CA ARG A 355 13.51 0.53 -16.34
C ARG A 355 13.51 -1.00 -16.22
N VAL A 356 12.34 -1.64 -16.42
CA VAL A 356 12.15 -3.09 -16.24
C VAL A 356 11.63 -3.81 -17.49
N LEU A 357 11.42 -3.07 -18.61
CA LEU A 357 10.87 -3.60 -19.87
C LEU A 357 11.92 -3.71 -21.00
#